data_61f5fb7b3e95b08cba0777c1fff09346
#
_entry.id   61f5fb7b3e95b08cba0777c1fff09346
#
_cell.length_a   1.000
_cell.length_b   1.000
_cell.length_c   1.000
_cell.angle_alpha   90.00
_cell.angle_beta   90.00
_cell.angle_gamma   90.00
#
_symmetry.space_group_name_H-M   'P 1'
#
loop_
_entity.id
_entity.type
_entity.pdbx_description
1 polymer ?
#
loop_
_entity_poly.entity_id
_entity_poly.type
_entity_poly.pdbx_seq_one_letter_code
_entity_poly.pdbx_strand_id
1 'polypeptide(L)'
;MGKTSDAVYEGVSIASAAARLAVRNHILVETIAHDAQFEAEVVAAYARETLIALAEEQEAAADLARRQRKTAWGKFSDPDSTHDYRDRDTRNLRKRDKQYRAVAQELRNRAADSEAVGELVEQARDAAWGDVEANLQRRLHVEGMRSDTDPEYETMRGARMQALRLVDLPRLAAHRRRLSAGETLQAAELERE
;
A
#
# COMPACT_ATOMS: atom_id res chain seq x y z
N MET A 1 -5.88 -27.73 0.70
CA MET A 1 -5.49 -26.57 1.53
C MET A 1 -6.63 -26.28 2.50
N GLY A 2 -6.37 -26.05 3.78
CA GLY A 2 -7.45 -25.94 4.78
C GLY A 2 -7.95 -24.49 4.88
N LYS A 3 -9.25 -24.32 5.18
CA LYS A 3 -9.95 -23.00 5.35
C LYS A 3 -9.21 -21.98 6.23
N THR A 4 -8.28 -22.40 7.07
CA THR A 4 -7.46 -21.51 7.93
C THR A 4 -6.28 -20.92 7.14
N SER A 5 -5.69 -21.68 6.23
CA SER A 5 -4.63 -21.22 5.33
C SER A 5 -5.14 -20.14 4.37
N ASP A 6 -6.35 -20.33 3.83
CA ASP A 6 -6.95 -19.37 2.89
C ASP A 6 -7.24 -18.04 3.56
N ALA A 7 -7.75 -18.04 4.80
CA ALA A 7 -8.02 -16.82 5.55
C ALA A 7 -6.73 -16.09 6.01
N VAL A 8 -5.63 -16.81 6.25
CA VAL A 8 -4.32 -16.18 6.51
C VAL A 8 -3.78 -15.56 5.24
N TYR A 9 -3.84 -16.27 4.12
CA TYR A 9 -3.42 -15.74 2.83
C TYR A 9 -4.19 -14.47 2.44
N GLU A 10 -5.52 -14.48 2.61
CA GLU A 10 -6.37 -13.31 2.37
C GLU A 10 -5.97 -12.13 3.28
N GLY A 11 -5.78 -12.38 4.59
CA GLY A 11 -5.34 -11.35 5.54
C GLY A 11 -3.98 -10.74 5.17
N VAL A 12 -3.01 -11.56 4.77
CA VAL A 12 -1.69 -11.09 4.30
C VAL A 12 -1.82 -10.30 3.01
N SER A 13 -2.67 -10.74 2.07
CA SER A 13 -2.91 -10.03 0.81
C SER A 13 -3.49 -8.63 1.03
N ILE A 14 -4.50 -8.52 1.90
CA ILE A 14 -5.12 -7.24 2.27
C ILE A 14 -4.10 -6.31 2.93
N ALA A 15 -3.34 -6.81 3.91
CA ALA A 15 -2.34 -6.02 4.60
C ALA A 15 -1.19 -5.57 3.67
N SER A 16 -0.75 -6.44 2.74
CA SER A 16 0.25 -6.07 1.73
C SER A 16 -0.27 -5.01 0.74
N ALA A 17 -1.55 -5.08 0.37
CA ALA A 17 -2.17 -4.03 -0.44
C ALA A 17 -2.25 -2.69 0.31
N ALA A 18 -2.56 -2.70 1.61
CA ALA A 18 -2.55 -1.51 2.47
C ALA A 18 -1.13 -0.93 2.61
N ALA A 19 -0.11 -1.76 2.82
CA ALA A 19 1.29 -1.35 2.85
C ALA A 19 1.71 -0.70 1.54
N ARG A 20 1.40 -1.31 0.39
CA ARG A 20 1.69 -0.75 -0.92
C ARG A 20 1.01 0.60 -1.13
N LEU A 21 -0.23 0.76 -0.68
CA LEU A 21 -0.93 2.04 -0.76
C LEU A 21 -0.28 3.12 0.10
N ALA A 22 0.15 2.79 1.31
CA ALA A 22 0.85 3.71 2.21
C ALA A 22 2.19 4.16 1.61
N VAL A 23 3.00 3.22 1.11
CA VAL A 23 4.30 3.51 0.45
C VAL A 23 4.08 4.34 -0.82
N ARG A 24 3.08 4.02 -1.64
CA ARG A 24 2.70 4.82 -2.81
C ARG A 24 2.38 6.27 -2.42
N ASN A 25 1.57 6.46 -1.39
CA ASN A 25 1.21 7.80 -0.92
C ASN A 25 2.43 8.56 -0.36
N HIS A 26 3.32 7.87 0.33
CA HIS A 26 4.59 8.44 0.81
C HIS A 26 5.44 8.94 -0.38
N ILE A 27 5.60 8.14 -1.43
CA ILE A 27 6.31 8.54 -2.66
C ILE A 27 5.64 9.74 -3.33
N LEU A 28 4.30 9.76 -3.42
CA LEU A 28 3.56 10.87 -4.02
C LEU A 28 3.79 12.19 -3.27
N VAL A 29 3.82 12.16 -1.95
CA VAL A 29 3.95 13.36 -1.12
C VAL A 29 5.41 13.75 -0.97
N GLU A 30 6.26 12.86 -0.49
CA GLU A 30 7.63 13.21 -0.11
C GLU A 30 8.58 13.34 -1.30
N THR A 31 8.33 12.58 -2.38
CA THR A 31 9.19 12.61 -3.56
C THR A 31 8.61 13.50 -4.65
N ILE A 32 7.38 13.23 -5.08
CA ILE A 32 6.83 13.87 -6.29
C ILE A 32 6.31 15.28 -5.98
N ALA A 33 5.54 15.47 -4.88
CA ALA A 33 4.98 16.77 -4.55
C ALA A 33 6.03 17.78 -4.08
N HIS A 34 7.07 17.31 -3.39
CA HIS A 34 8.17 18.15 -2.91
C HIS A 34 9.34 18.26 -3.89
N ASP A 35 9.25 17.64 -5.08
CA ASP A 35 10.32 17.59 -6.09
C ASP A 35 11.66 17.08 -5.50
N ALA A 36 11.56 16.15 -4.56
CA ALA A 36 12.71 15.54 -3.90
C ALA A 36 13.29 14.40 -4.73
N GLN A 37 14.58 14.10 -4.51
CA GLN A 37 15.19 12.93 -5.11
C GLN A 37 14.61 11.66 -4.50
N PHE A 38 14.30 10.67 -5.33
CA PHE A 38 13.89 9.35 -4.87
C PHE A 38 15.07 8.62 -4.25
N GLU A 39 14.98 8.30 -2.98
CA GLU A 39 15.97 7.53 -2.23
C GLU A 39 15.39 6.15 -1.89
N ALA A 40 15.80 5.13 -2.65
CA ALA A 40 15.25 3.78 -2.53
C ALA A 40 15.35 3.21 -1.10
N GLU A 41 16.48 3.47 -0.42
CA GLU A 41 16.69 3.01 0.95
C GLU A 41 15.74 3.66 1.98
N VAL A 42 15.49 4.95 1.84
CA VAL A 42 14.55 5.69 2.71
C VAL A 42 13.14 5.14 2.53
N VAL A 43 12.72 4.94 1.28
CA VAL A 43 11.41 4.37 0.97
C VAL A 43 11.31 2.91 1.43
N ALA A 44 12.38 2.13 1.30
CA ALA A 44 12.42 0.75 1.80
C ALA A 44 12.36 0.69 3.33
N ALA A 45 13.00 1.62 4.04
CA ALA A 45 12.87 1.74 5.50
C ALA A 45 11.42 2.04 5.88
N TYR A 46 10.77 2.99 5.24
CA TYR A 46 9.35 3.31 5.45
C TYR A 46 8.43 2.11 5.15
N ALA A 47 8.72 1.35 4.08
CA ALA A 47 7.98 0.15 3.75
C ALA A 47 8.09 -0.93 4.85
N ARG A 48 9.28 -1.14 5.41
CA ARG A 48 9.50 -2.05 6.54
C ARG A 48 8.72 -1.61 7.78
N GLU A 49 8.82 -0.34 8.15
CA GLU A 49 8.08 0.23 9.28
C GLU A 49 6.57 0.05 9.09
N THR A 50 6.06 0.30 7.89
CA THR A 50 4.63 0.11 7.57
C THR A 50 4.21 -1.35 7.74
N LEU A 51 4.99 -2.32 7.25
CA LEU A 51 4.71 -3.75 7.42
C LEU A 51 4.73 -4.16 8.90
N ILE A 52 5.66 -3.62 9.68
CA ILE A 52 5.76 -3.88 11.13
C ILE A 52 4.55 -3.29 11.86
N ALA A 53 4.16 -2.05 11.55
CA ALA A 53 2.98 -1.42 12.14
C ALA A 53 1.70 -2.23 11.87
N LEU A 54 1.51 -2.69 10.63
CA LEU A 54 0.39 -3.58 10.28
C LEU A 54 0.45 -4.94 11.02
N ALA A 55 1.65 -5.47 11.27
CA ALA A 55 1.80 -6.68 12.08
C ALA A 55 1.40 -6.44 13.55
N GLU A 56 1.75 -5.30 14.12
CA GLU A 56 1.35 -4.89 15.47
C GLU A 56 -0.15 -4.71 15.60
N GLU A 57 -0.82 -4.14 14.59
CA GLU A 57 -2.28 -4.04 14.54
C GLU A 57 -2.94 -5.43 14.55
N GLN A 58 -2.39 -6.39 13.80
CA GLN A 58 -2.88 -7.77 13.80
C GLN A 58 -2.66 -8.45 15.16
N GLU A 59 -1.55 -8.20 15.84
CA GLU A 59 -1.34 -8.71 17.20
C GLU A 59 -2.30 -8.10 18.20
N ALA A 60 -2.57 -6.82 18.13
CA ALA A 60 -3.57 -6.16 18.96
C ALA A 60 -4.97 -6.77 18.75
N ALA A 61 -5.33 -7.09 17.50
CA ALA A 61 -6.57 -7.79 17.17
C ALA A 61 -6.60 -9.22 17.72
N ALA A 62 -5.47 -9.95 17.69
CA ALA A 62 -5.33 -11.27 18.30
C ALA A 62 -5.53 -11.22 19.82
N ASP A 63 -4.92 -10.24 20.47
CA ASP A 63 -5.04 -10.06 21.92
C ASP A 63 -6.46 -9.63 22.33
N LEU A 64 -7.14 -8.84 21.50
CA LEU A 64 -8.55 -8.54 21.71
C LEU A 64 -9.41 -9.80 21.60
N ALA A 65 -9.22 -10.63 20.57
CA ALA A 65 -9.93 -11.90 20.43
C ALA A 65 -9.67 -12.85 21.61
N ARG A 66 -8.44 -12.87 22.12
CA ARG A 66 -8.06 -13.64 23.32
C ARG A 66 -8.76 -13.13 24.58
N ARG A 67 -8.85 -11.80 24.78
CA ARG A 67 -9.58 -11.19 25.91
C ARG A 67 -11.07 -11.49 25.81
N GLN A 68 -11.67 -11.32 24.64
CA GLN A 68 -13.08 -11.63 24.39
C GLN A 68 -13.37 -13.12 24.68
N ARG A 69 -12.48 -14.04 24.29
CA ARG A 69 -12.61 -15.46 24.59
C ARG A 69 -12.64 -15.73 26.09
N LYS A 70 -11.74 -15.09 26.88
CA LYS A 70 -11.73 -15.24 28.33
C LYS A 70 -13.03 -14.74 28.95
N THR A 71 -13.56 -13.61 28.48
CA THR A 71 -14.83 -13.06 28.92
C THR A 71 -16.02 -13.95 28.55
N ALA A 72 -16.04 -14.49 27.32
CA ALA A 72 -17.09 -15.40 26.87
C ALA A 72 -17.09 -16.71 27.69
N TRP A 73 -15.91 -17.22 28.06
CA TRP A 73 -15.78 -18.41 28.90
C TRP A 73 -16.38 -18.21 30.30
N GLY A 74 -16.30 -17.01 30.87
CA GLY A 74 -16.86 -16.68 32.18
C GLY A 74 -18.35 -16.35 32.20
N LYS A 75 -19.00 -16.23 31.05
CA LYS A 75 -20.44 -15.99 30.97
C LYS A 75 -21.21 -17.30 31.05
N PHE A 76 -22.10 -17.39 32.02
CA PHE A 76 -23.03 -18.52 32.10
C PHE A 76 -24.07 -18.44 30.99
N SER A 77 -24.36 -19.57 30.37
CA SER A 77 -25.57 -19.72 29.57
C SER A 77 -26.78 -19.60 30.48
N ASP A 78 -27.87 -19.05 29.94
CA ASP A 78 -29.17 -19.02 30.61
C ASP A 78 -29.55 -20.46 31.03
N PRO A 79 -29.87 -20.71 32.30
CA PRO A 79 -30.22 -22.06 32.77
C PRO A 79 -31.35 -22.74 31.97
N ASP A 80 -32.23 -21.94 31.33
CA ASP A 80 -33.30 -22.44 30.51
C ASP A 80 -32.97 -22.55 29.01
N SER A 81 -31.73 -22.21 28.59
CA SER A 81 -31.34 -22.27 27.20
C SER A 81 -30.82 -23.65 26.81
N THR A 82 -31.49 -24.28 25.88
CA THR A 82 -31.10 -25.59 25.31
C THR A 82 -29.84 -25.51 24.44
N HIS A 83 -29.26 -24.31 24.23
CA HIS A 83 -28.09 -24.10 23.38
C HIS A 83 -27.00 -23.36 24.11
N ASP A 84 -25.85 -24.01 24.30
CA ASP A 84 -24.64 -23.40 24.80
C ASP A 84 -23.82 -22.79 23.62
N TYR A 85 -24.00 -21.50 23.39
CA TYR A 85 -23.25 -20.77 22.36
C TYR A 85 -21.78 -20.55 22.71
N ARG A 86 -21.35 -20.78 23.96
CA ARG A 86 -19.99 -20.55 24.44
C ARG A 86 -18.95 -21.33 23.66
N ASP A 87 -19.22 -22.59 23.37
CA ASP A 87 -18.31 -23.47 22.64
C ASP A 87 -18.06 -22.97 21.21
N ARG A 88 -19.11 -22.50 20.56
CA ARG A 88 -19.01 -21.92 19.19
C ARG A 88 -18.23 -20.62 19.21
N ASP A 89 -18.57 -19.71 20.11
CA ASP A 89 -17.96 -18.38 20.19
C ASP A 89 -16.50 -18.48 20.65
N THR A 90 -16.19 -19.28 21.65
CA THR A 90 -14.81 -19.49 22.10
C THR A 90 -13.96 -20.18 21.04
N ARG A 91 -14.53 -21.09 20.26
CA ARG A 91 -13.85 -21.76 19.14
C ARG A 91 -13.56 -20.77 18.01
N ASN A 92 -14.51 -19.91 17.64
CA ASN A 92 -14.35 -18.89 16.62
C ASN A 92 -13.30 -17.86 17.06
N LEU A 93 -13.35 -17.37 18.30
CA LEU A 93 -12.38 -16.42 18.84
C LEU A 93 -10.97 -17.02 18.91
N ARG A 94 -10.85 -18.31 19.27
CA ARG A 94 -9.56 -19.03 19.22
C ARG A 94 -9.02 -19.14 17.80
N LYS A 95 -9.90 -19.35 16.81
CA LYS A 95 -9.52 -19.41 15.41
C LYS A 95 -9.03 -18.03 14.93
N ARG A 96 -9.73 -16.94 15.26
CA ARG A 96 -9.33 -15.56 14.94
C ARG A 96 -7.97 -15.20 15.58
N ASP A 97 -7.78 -15.48 16.88
CA ASP A 97 -6.50 -15.27 17.55
C ASP A 97 -5.34 -15.92 16.78
N LYS A 98 -5.49 -17.20 16.40
CA LYS A 98 -4.48 -17.89 15.60
C LYS A 98 -4.27 -17.30 14.20
N GLN A 99 -5.34 -16.88 13.54
CA GLN A 99 -5.25 -16.27 12.20
C GLN A 99 -4.51 -14.93 12.24
N TYR A 100 -4.89 -14.04 13.17
CA TYR A 100 -4.22 -12.74 13.32
C TYR A 100 -2.74 -12.88 13.64
N ARG A 101 -2.37 -13.80 14.54
CA ARG A 101 -0.95 -14.07 14.84
C ARG A 101 -0.19 -14.60 13.64
N ALA A 102 -0.80 -15.47 12.85
CA ALA A 102 -0.17 -16.00 11.64
C ALA A 102 0.02 -14.90 10.57
N VAL A 103 -0.96 -14.00 10.41
CA VAL A 103 -0.83 -12.83 9.53
C VAL A 103 0.28 -11.90 10.03
N ALA A 104 0.29 -11.58 11.32
CA ALA A 104 1.33 -10.73 11.91
C ALA A 104 2.74 -11.31 11.71
N GLN A 105 2.91 -12.61 11.90
CA GLN A 105 4.19 -13.27 11.69
C GLN A 105 4.63 -13.21 10.24
N GLU A 106 3.71 -13.43 9.30
CA GLU A 106 4.02 -13.36 7.86
C GLU A 106 4.39 -11.93 7.42
N LEU A 107 3.72 -10.90 7.96
CA LEU A 107 4.08 -9.51 7.70
C LEU A 107 5.48 -9.17 8.22
N ARG A 108 5.87 -9.69 9.40
CA ARG A 108 7.23 -9.53 9.90
C ARG A 108 8.26 -10.25 9.06
N ASN A 109 7.94 -11.45 8.57
CA ASN A 109 8.83 -12.18 7.67
C ASN A 109 9.08 -11.36 6.40
N ARG A 110 8.03 -10.77 5.81
CA ARG A 110 8.15 -9.88 4.64
C ARG A 110 8.93 -8.60 4.93
N ALA A 111 8.77 -8.01 6.12
CA ALA A 111 9.54 -6.84 6.52
C ALA A 111 11.04 -7.14 6.68
N ALA A 112 11.38 -8.37 7.06
CA ALA A 112 12.76 -8.84 7.19
C ALA A 112 13.38 -9.28 5.86
N ASP A 113 12.56 -9.59 4.86
CA ASP A 113 12.99 -10.01 3.53
C ASP A 113 13.22 -8.78 2.65
N SER A 114 14.48 -8.54 2.28
CA SER A 114 14.86 -7.39 1.46
C SER A 114 14.31 -7.45 0.02
N GLU A 115 14.13 -8.65 -0.54
CA GLU A 115 13.55 -8.85 -1.87
C GLU A 115 12.07 -8.50 -1.85
N ALA A 116 11.32 -9.01 -0.88
CA ALA A 116 9.89 -8.68 -0.71
C ALA A 116 9.64 -7.19 -0.46
N VAL A 117 10.51 -6.53 0.30
CA VAL A 117 10.46 -5.07 0.51
C VAL A 117 10.77 -4.33 -0.78
N GLY A 118 11.79 -4.75 -1.53
CA GLY A 118 12.15 -4.18 -2.81
C GLY A 118 11.00 -4.26 -3.82
N GLU A 119 10.38 -5.43 -3.97
CA GLU A 119 9.20 -5.59 -4.83
C GLU A 119 8.03 -4.69 -4.43
N LEU A 120 7.79 -4.54 -3.12
CA LEU A 120 6.74 -3.66 -2.60
C LEU A 120 7.01 -2.20 -2.99
N VAL A 121 8.24 -1.72 -2.85
CA VAL A 121 8.66 -0.36 -3.21
C VAL A 121 8.52 -0.12 -4.70
N GLU A 122 8.96 -1.06 -5.54
CA GLU A 122 8.84 -0.98 -6.99
C GLU A 122 7.38 -0.87 -7.44
N GLN A 123 6.53 -1.78 -6.93
CA GLN A 123 5.10 -1.75 -7.24
C GLN A 123 4.43 -0.44 -6.77
N ALA A 124 4.83 0.08 -5.61
CA ALA A 124 4.33 1.34 -5.08
C ALA A 124 4.77 2.54 -5.93
N ARG A 125 6.03 2.54 -6.37
CA ARG A 125 6.60 3.57 -7.26
C ARG A 125 5.89 3.60 -8.61
N ASP A 126 5.72 2.46 -9.24
CA ASP A 126 5.02 2.37 -10.52
C ASP A 126 3.56 2.83 -10.42
N ALA A 127 2.88 2.49 -9.32
CA ALA A 127 1.53 2.95 -9.06
C ALA A 127 1.49 4.48 -8.83
N ALA A 128 2.47 5.06 -8.11
CA ALA A 128 2.55 6.51 -7.89
C ALA A 128 2.72 7.27 -9.22
N TRP A 129 3.62 6.83 -10.08
CA TRP A 129 3.79 7.44 -11.40
C TRP A 129 2.58 7.26 -12.32
N GLY A 130 1.92 6.10 -12.27
CA GLY A 130 0.66 5.86 -12.99
C GLY A 130 -0.44 6.82 -12.57
N ASP A 131 -0.55 7.14 -11.28
CA ASP A 131 -1.51 8.13 -10.78
C ASP A 131 -1.22 9.54 -11.26
N VAL A 132 0.04 9.96 -11.28
CA VAL A 132 0.44 11.28 -11.80
C VAL A 132 0.08 11.38 -13.28
N GLU A 133 0.40 10.36 -14.07
CA GLU A 133 0.05 10.31 -15.50
C GLU A 133 -1.46 10.36 -15.72
N ALA A 134 -2.23 9.54 -15.00
CA ALA A 134 -3.69 9.52 -15.10
C ALA A 134 -4.32 10.88 -14.71
N ASN A 135 -3.78 11.55 -13.68
CA ASN A 135 -4.22 12.88 -13.28
C ASN A 135 -3.94 13.95 -14.35
N LEU A 136 -2.76 13.90 -14.97
CA LEU A 136 -2.40 14.80 -16.06
C LEU A 136 -3.31 14.58 -17.27
N GLN A 137 -3.53 13.33 -17.66
CA GLN A 137 -4.45 13.00 -18.76
C GLN A 137 -5.87 13.48 -18.49
N ARG A 138 -6.36 13.31 -17.24
CA ARG A 138 -7.68 13.80 -16.85
C ARG A 138 -7.77 15.31 -16.92
N ARG A 139 -6.75 16.03 -16.44
CA ARG A 139 -6.69 17.51 -16.55
C ARG A 139 -6.68 17.94 -18.00
N LEU A 140 -5.88 17.33 -18.86
CA LEU A 140 -5.86 17.60 -20.29
C LEU A 140 -7.22 17.38 -20.95
N HIS A 141 -7.93 16.30 -20.56
CA HIS A 141 -9.27 16.01 -21.07
C HIS A 141 -10.29 17.06 -20.62
N VAL A 142 -10.30 17.40 -19.33
CA VAL A 142 -11.22 18.42 -18.78
C VAL A 142 -10.99 19.79 -19.42
N GLU A 143 -9.73 20.21 -19.54
CA GLU A 143 -9.40 21.48 -20.23
C GLU A 143 -9.76 21.43 -21.73
N GLY A 144 -9.65 20.24 -22.36
CA GLY A 144 -10.08 20.03 -23.73
C GLY A 144 -11.59 20.18 -23.96
N MET A 145 -12.39 19.86 -22.93
CA MET A 145 -13.85 19.91 -22.98
C MET A 145 -14.45 21.26 -22.54
N ARG A 146 -13.66 22.13 -21.91
CA ARG A 146 -14.14 23.46 -21.52
C ARG A 146 -14.40 24.29 -22.77
N SER A 147 -15.65 24.65 -23.00
CA SER A 147 -16.05 25.66 -23.95
C SER A 147 -16.09 27.00 -23.22
N ASP A 148 -15.11 27.85 -23.45
CA ASP A 148 -15.16 29.23 -22.97
C ASP A 148 -15.32 30.17 -24.17
N THR A 149 -16.11 31.20 -23.98
CA THR A 149 -16.42 32.20 -25.02
C THR A 149 -15.39 33.35 -25.09
N ASP A 150 -14.37 33.30 -24.21
CA ASP A 150 -13.31 34.29 -24.17
C ASP A 150 -12.16 33.90 -25.13
N PRO A 151 -11.92 34.68 -26.21
CA PRO A 151 -10.85 34.39 -27.18
C PRO A 151 -9.44 34.41 -26.56
N GLU A 152 -9.23 35.24 -25.54
CA GLU A 152 -7.94 35.34 -24.83
C GLU A 152 -7.68 34.11 -23.99
N TYR A 153 -8.72 33.60 -23.34
CA TYR A 153 -8.68 32.33 -22.61
C TYR A 153 -8.39 31.15 -23.55
N GLU A 154 -9.01 31.07 -24.70
CA GLU A 154 -8.76 30.00 -25.68
C GLU A 154 -7.31 29.98 -26.16
N THR A 155 -6.73 31.15 -26.39
CA THR A 155 -5.33 31.29 -26.82
C THR A 155 -4.38 30.81 -25.69
N MET A 156 -4.61 31.25 -24.46
CA MET A 156 -3.85 30.84 -23.28
C MET A 156 -4.01 29.36 -22.98
N ARG A 157 -5.20 28.80 -23.17
CA ARG A 157 -5.51 27.39 -23.02
C ARG A 157 -4.75 26.53 -24.03
N GLY A 158 -4.74 26.96 -25.31
CA GLY A 158 -3.98 26.28 -26.37
C GLY A 158 -2.49 26.18 -26.02
N ALA A 159 -1.88 27.29 -25.59
CA ALA A 159 -0.51 27.36 -25.16
C ALA A 159 -0.23 26.47 -23.93
N ARG A 160 -1.10 26.45 -22.91
CA ARG A 160 -1.00 25.57 -21.75
C ARG A 160 -1.09 24.09 -22.12
N MET A 161 -2.05 23.74 -22.97
CA MET A 161 -2.21 22.35 -23.44
C MET A 161 -0.99 21.89 -24.22
N GLN A 162 -0.41 22.79 -25.04
CA GLN A 162 0.80 22.48 -25.77
C GLN A 162 2.02 22.34 -24.84
N ALA A 163 2.15 23.22 -23.86
CA ALA A 163 3.21 23.12 -22.86
C ALA A 163 3.13 21.80 -22.05
N LEU A 164 1.94 21.43 -21.58
CA LEU A 164 1.72 20.16 -20.88
C LEU A 164 2.11 18.95 -21.74
N ARG A 165 1.73 18.93 -23.02
CA ARG A 165 2.05 17.82 -23.93
C ARG A 165 3.50 17.76 -24.34
N LEU A 166 4.12 18.90 -24.63
CA LEU A 166 5.46 18.95 -25.22
C LEU A 166 6.57 19.11 -24.19
N VAL A 167 6.27 19.63 -23.00
CA VAL A 167 7.26 19.90 -21.96
C VAL A 167 7.05 19.01 -20.73
N ASP A 168 5.87 19.07 -20.12
CA ASP A 168 5.66 18.44 -18.82
C ASP A 168 5.58 16.91 -18.89
N LEU A 169 4.82 16.36 -19.84
CA LEU A 169 4.76 14.90 -20.04
C LEU A 169 6.11 14.29 -20.44
N PRO A 170 6.88 14.87 -21.41
CA PRO A 170 8.21 14.36 -21.70
C PRO A 170 9.20 14.51 -20.56
N ARG A 171 9.12 15.58 -19.75
CA ARG A 171 9.94 15.74 -18.55
C ARG A 171 9.67 14.66 -17.52
N LEU A 172 8.41 14.39 -17.22
CA LEU A 172 8.00 13.30 -16.33
C LEU A 172 8.50 11.94 -16.83
N ALA A 173 8.32 11.67 -18.12
CA ALA A 173 8.80 10.42 -18.73
C ALA A 173 10.34 10.32 -18.72
N ALA A 174 11.05 11.42 -18.89
CA ALA A 174 12.51 11.48 -18.80
C ALA A 174 13.00 11.31 -17.35
N HIS A 175 12.29 11.89 -16.39
CA HIS A 175 12.60 11.73 -14.97
C HIS A 175 12.41 10.28 -14.53
N ARG A 176 11.30 9.66 -14.88
CA ARG A 176 11.06 8.22 -14.64
C ARG A 176 12.17 7.32 -15.22
N ARG A 177 12.64 7.60 -16.45
CA ARG A 177 13.74 6.84 -17.09
C ARG A 177 15.07 7.04 -16.41
N ARG A 178 15.37 8.24 -15.89
CA ARG A 178 16.62 8.51 -15.18
C ARG A 178 16.69 7.78 -13.85
N LEU A 179 15.59 7.72 -13.13
CA LEU A 179 15.47 6.98 -11.88
C LEU A 179 15.73 5.49 -12.13
N SER A 180 15.06 4.88 -13.10
CA SER A 180 15.27 3.47 -13.44
C SER A 180 16.68 3.17 -14.00
N ALA A 181 17.31 4.10 -14.73
CA ALA A 181 18.69 3.93 -15.21
C ALA A 181 19.76 4.12 -14.10
N GLY A 182 19.51 4.99 -13.14
CA GLY A 182 20.37 5.17 -11.98
C GLY A 182 20.42 3.93 -11.08
N GLU A 183 19.27 3.30 -10.88
CA GLU A 183 19.16 2.06 -10.09
C GLU A 183 19.84 0.87 -10.77
N THR A 184 19.74 0.74 -12.09
CA THR A 184 20.45 -0.33 -12.84
C THR A 184 21.95 -0.16 -12.82
N LEU A 185 22.45 1.08 -12.77
CA LEU A 185 23.90 1.34 -12.64
C LEU A 185 24.40 1.02 -11.24
N GLN A 186 23.67 1.41 -10.19
CA GLN A 186 24.01 1.07 -8.81
C GLN A 186 23.97 -0.43 -8.53
N ALA A 187 22.96 -1.15 -9.05
CA ALA A 187 22.89 -2.60 -8.94
C ALA A 187 24.07 -3.28 -9.66
N ALA A 188 24.47 -2.79 -10.83
CA ALA A 188 25.62 -3.31 -11.58
C ALA A 188 26.99 -2.97 -10.96
N GLU A 189 27.07 -1.94 -10.13
CA GLU A 189 28.27 -1.61 -9.35
C GLU A 189 28.39 -2.50 -8.10
N LEU A 190 27.28 -2.77 -7.41
CA LEU A 190 27.23 -3.69 -6.26
C LEU A 190 27.53 -5.14 -6.62
N GLU A 191 27.23 -5.58 -7.84
CA GLU A 191 27.58 -6.93 -8.33
C GLU A 191 29.06 -7.08 -8.72
N ARG A 192 29.82 -5.98 -8.76
CA ARG A 192 31.25 -5.98 -9.13
C ARG A 192 32.20 -5.86 -7.94
N GLU A 193 31.69 -5.61 -6.73
CA GLU A 193 32.43 -5.64 -5.47
C GLU A 193 32.29 -7.00 -4.75
#